data_6c9ba7aecb48cf00f5ef9ee656556ce2
#
_entry.id   6c9ba7aecb48cf00f5ef9ee656556ce2
#
_cell.length_a   1.000
_cell.length_b   1.000
_cell.length_c   1.000
_cell.angle_alpha   90.00
_cell.angle_beta   90.00
_cell.angle_gamma   90.00
#
_symmetry.space_group_name_H-M   'P 1'
#
loop_
_entity.id
_entity.type
_entity.pdbx_description
1 polymer ?
#
loop_
_entity_poly.entity_id
_entity_poly.type
_entity_poly.pdbx_seq_one_letter_code
_entity_poly.pdbx_strand_id
1 'polypeptide(L)'
;MIATILGCSETTTEEQSSELEDASGWLVSFAEAKAKSTEEGKPILMEFTGSDWCPPCIALHDNVLTSDAFKQQIPEKFILLKLDNPRDKSKQTPEEIAQYKKLRAEYNVEGVPTIIVADATGKVQHRQGGYNSRETPQEWVAKLIAVGSP
;
A
#
# COMPACT_ATOMS: atom_id res chain seq x y z
N MET A 1 30.56 49.59 17.24
CA MET A 1 29.11 49.40 17.07
C MET A 1 28.93 48.03 16.46
N ILE A 2 28.32 47.15 17.20
CA ILE A 2 28.29 45.70 16.96
C ILE A 2 26.99 45.36 16.26
N ALA A 3 27.03 44.78 15.08
CA ALA A 3 25.90 44.26 14.40
C ALA A 3 25.75 42.74 14.72
N THR A 4 24.69 42.41 15.40
CA THR A 4 24.34 41.02 15.74
C THR A 4 23.61 40.40 14.58
N ILE A 5 24.15 39.32 14.05
CA ILE A 5 23.49 38.51 13.03
C ILE A 5 22.67 37.41 13.75
N LEU A 6 21.35 37.47 13.64
CA LEU A 6 20.48 36.36 14.02
C LEU A 6 20.59 35.26 12.96
N GLY A 7 21.04 34.10 13.39
CA GLY A 7 20.98 32.88 12.60
C GLY A 7 19.56 32.34 12.61
N CYS A 8 18.96 32.20 11.44
CA CYS A 8 17.75 31.41 11.24
C CYS A 8 18.11 29.93 11.33
N SER A 9 17.58 29.23 12.29
CA SER A 9 17.58 27.78 12.35
C SER A 9 16.52 27.27 11.38
N GLU A 10 16.93 26.77 10.24
CA GLU A 10 16.08 25.95 9.38
C GLU A 10 15.94 24.57 10.02
N THR A 11 14.79 24.34 10.62
CA THR A 11 14.41 23.03 11.12
C THR A 11 13.96 22.21 9.91
N THR A 12 14.81 21.33 9.45
CA THR A 12 14.55 20.38 8.37
C THR A 12 13.49 19.39 8.86
N THR A 13 12.30 19.47 8.28
CA THR A 13 11.19 18.56 8.52
C THR A 13 11.36 17.35 7.57
N GLU A 14 12.30 16.47 7.84
CA GLU A 14 12.56 15.28 7.01
C GLU A 14 12.50 13.96 7.78
N GLU A 15 12.01 13.93 9.01
CA GLU A 15 12.09 12.73 9.86
C GLU A 15 10.76 12.01 10.14
N GLN A 16 9.66 12.34 9.46
CA GLN A 16 8.36 11.73 9.74
C GLN A 16 7.82 10.74 8.69
N SER A 17 8.57 10.45 7.62
CA SER A 17 8.08 9.54 6.57
C SER A 17 8.40 8.05 6.81
N SER A 18 9.27 7.71 7.75
CA SER A 18 9.76 6.33 7.90
C SER A 18 8.87 5.41 8.75
N GLU A 19 7.92 5.95 9.51
CA GLU A 19 7.01 5.15 10.36
C GLU A 19 5.73 4.69 9.65
N LEU A 20 5.46 5.22 8.45
CA LEU A 20 4.22 5.00 7.71
C LEU A 20 4.40 4.08 6.50
N GLU A 21 5.62 3.63 6.24
CA GLU A 21 5.94 2.66 5.20
C GLU A 21 6.53 1.39 5.81
N ASP A 22 6.20 0.25 5.24
CA ASP A 22 6.86 -1.01 5.61
C ASP A 22 8.25 -1.12 4.96
N ALA A 23 9.01 -2.18 5.31
CA ALA A 23 10.35 -2.42 4.76
C ALA A 23 10.39 -2.61 3.23
N SER A 24 9.25 -2.78 2.58
CA SER A 24 9.12 -2.91 1.12
C SER A 24 8.75 -1.60 0.41
N GLY A 25 8.57 -0.50 1.15
CA GLY A 25 8.18 0.80 0.62
C GLY A 25 6.67 0.96 0.40
N TRP A 26 5.85 0.05 0.91
CA TRP A 26 4.39 0.18 0.91
C TRP A 26 3.93 0.98 2.12
N LEU A 27 2.97 1.87 1.91
CA LEU A 27 2.31 2.56 3.01
C LEU A 27 1.52 1.56 3.86
N VAL A 28 1.41 1.85 5.15
CA VAL A 28 0.61 1.07 6.10
C VAL A 28 -0.55 1.88 6.69
N SER A 29 -0.63 3.17 6.37
CA SER A 29 -1.70 4.08 6.79
C SER A 29 -2.64 4.42 5.63
N PHE A 30 -3.92 4.09 5.77
CA PHE A 30 -4.94 4.43 4.77
C PHE A 30 -5.18 5.95 4.65
N ALA A 31 -5.09 6.67 5.77
CA ALA A 31 -5.22 8.13 5.75
C ALA A 31 -4.11 8.77 4.92
N GLU A 32 -2.89 8.29 5.07
CA GLU A 32 -1.75 8.77 4.29
C GLU A 32 -1.87 8.36 2.81
N ALA A 33 -2.28 7.13 2.54
CA ALA A 33 -2.52 6.69 1.17
C ALA A 33 -3.53 7.56 0.44
N LYS A 34 -4.62 7.98 1.11
CA LYS A 34 -5.60 8.93 0.54
C LYS A 34 -5.00 10.31 0.31
N ALA A 35 -4.20 10.81 1.24
CA ALA A 35 -3.53 12.10 1.08
C ALA A 35 -2.56 12.09 -0.11
N LYS A 36 -1.72 11.07 -0.21
CA LYS A 36 -0.81 10.89 -1.36
C LYS A 36 -1.57 10.71 -2.69
N SER A 37 -2.65 9.94 -2.68
CA SER A 37 -3.51 9.75 -3.85
C SER A 37 -4.07 11.07 -4.37
N THR A 38 -4.53 11.94 -3.48
CA THR A 38 -4.99 13.28 -3.83
C THR A 38 -3.86 14.15 -4.38
N GLU A 39 -2.70 14.13 -3.75
CA GLU A 39 -1.54 14.93 -4.13
C GLU A 39 -0.97 14.52 -5.50
N GLU A 40 -0.81 13.22 -5.72
CA GLU A 40 -0.18 12.68 -6.92
C GLU A 40 -1.15 12.36 -8.06
N GLY A 41 -2.46 12.39 -7.80
CA GLY A 41 -3.48 12.05 -8.78
C GLY A 41 -3.48 10.57 -9.19
N LYS A 42 -3.03 9.69 -8.30
CA LYS A 42 -2.93 8.24 -8.55
C LYS A 42 -3.96 7.48 -7.73
N PRO A 43 -4.60 6.43 -8.28
CA PRO A 43 -5.46 5.56 -7.49
C PRO A 43 -4.65 4.78 -6.45
N ILE A 44 -5.34 4.32 -5.41
CA ILE A 44 -4.75 3.51 -4.33
C ILE A 44 -4.91 2.04 -4.66
N LEU A 45 -3.81 1.30 -4.64
CA LEU A 45 -3.81 -0.16 -4.69
C LEU A 45 -3.68 -0.69 -3.26
N MET A 46 -4.77 -1.27 -2.75
CA MET A 46 -4.83 -1.86 -1.41
C MET A 46 -4.65 -3.37 -1.50
N GLU A 47 -3.69 -3.91 -0.76
CA GLU A 47 -3.50 -5.34 -0.58
C GLU A 47 -3.96 -5.75 0.82
N PHE A 48 -5.01 -6.56 0.91
CA PHE A 48 -5.36 -7.28 2.13
C PHE A 48 -4.66 -8.63 2.12
N THR A 49 -3.81 -8.88 3.10
CA THR A 49 -2.92 -10.05 3.12
C THR A 49 -2.78 -10.67 4.51
N GLY A 50 -2.30 -11.90 4.55
CA GLY A 50 -1.83 -12.61 5.74
C GLY A 50 -0.40 -13.08 5.51
N SER A 51 0.57 -12.18 5.68
CA SER A 51 1.93 -12.31 5.17
C SER A 51 2.74 -13.48 5.72
N ASP A 52 2.40 -13.99 6.90
CA ASP A 52 3.15 -15.07 7.56
C ASP A 52 2.38 -16.39 7.69
N TRP A 53 1.16 -16.49 7.15
CA TRP A 53 0.33 -17.69 7.30
C TRP A 53 -0.49 -18.08 6.08
N CYS A 54 -0.70 -17.18 5.13
CA CYS A 54 -1.57 -17.38 3.98
C CYS A 54 -0.76 -17.83 2.75
N PRO A 55 -0.81 -19.11 2.34
CA PRO A 55 0.00 -19.59 1.21
C PRO A 55 -0.20 -18.84 -0.09
N PRO A 56 -1.44 -18.54 -0.56
CA PRO A 56 -1.60 -17.76 -1.79
C PRO A 56 -1.17 -16.29 -1.64
N CYS A 57 -1.20 -15.73 -0.42
CA CYS A 57 -0.66 -14.38 -0.17
C CYS A 57 0.86 -14.37 -0.32
N ILE A 58 1.54 -15.35 0.25
CA ILE A 58 2.99 -15.52 0.14
C ILE A 58 3.39 -15.75 -1.31
N ALA A 59 2.66 -16.59 -2.03
CA ALA A 59 2.91 -16.85 -3.46
C ALA A 59 2.71 -15.59 -4.32
N LEU A 60 1.67 -14.80 -4.07
CA LEU A 60 1.45 -13.51 -4.76
C LEU A 60 2.62 -12.55 -4.49
N HIS A 61 3.04 -12.44 -3.24
CA HIS A 61 4.18 -11.61 -2.88
C HIS A 61 5.46 -12.05 -3.61
N ASP A 62 5.82 -13.32 -3.51
CA ASP A 62 7.09 -13.82 -4.03
C ASP A 62 7.13 -13.86 -5.57
N ASN A 63 6.02 -14.14 -6.22
CA ASN A 63 5.97 -14.29 -7.67
C ASN A 63 5.65 -12.98 -8.40
N VAL A 64 4.83 -12.12 -7.83
CA VAL A 64 4.32 -10.92 -8.52
C VAL A 64 4.81 -9.63 -7.89
N LEU A 65 4.54 -9.40 -6.60
CA LEU A 65 4.79 -8.10 -5.97
C LEU A 65 6.27 -7.76 -5.86
N THR A 66 7.14 -8.77 -5.85
CA THR A 66 8.61 -8.61 -5.87
C THR A 66 9.21 -8.68 -7.27
N SER A 67 8.39 -8.94 -8.30
CA SER A 67 8.86 -9.03 -9.68
C SER A 67 9.28 -7.68 -10.26
N ASP A 68 10.18 -7.71 -11.23
CA ASP A 68 10.59 -6.51 -11.96
C ASP A 68 9.40 -5.87 -12.70
N ALA A 69 8.50 -6.68 -13.26
CA ALA A 69 7.29 -6.19 -13.92
C ALA A 69 6.44 -5.32 -13.00
N PHE A 70 6.26 -5.74 -11.74
CA PHE A 70 5.53 -4.98 -10.74
C PHE A 70 6.30 -3.72 -10.32
N LYS A 71 7.54 -3.88 -9.89
CA LYS A 71 8.36 -2.80 -9.33
C LYS A 71 8.59 -1.63 -10.30
N GLN A 72 8.69 -1.93 -11.59
CA GLN A 72 8.95 -0.91 -12.62
C GLN A 72 7.70 -0.16 -13.04
N GLN A 73 6.51 -0.75 -12.94
CA GLN A 73 5.29 -0.19 -13.52
C GLN A 73 4.26 0.27 -12.50
N ILE A 74 4.06 -0.50 -11.43
CA ILE A 74 2.94 -0.27 -10.51
C ILE A 74 3.16 0.96 -9.61
N PRO A 75 4.33 1.19 -8.98
CA PRO A 75 4.53 2.38 -8.15
C PRO A 75 4.43 3.70 -8.91
N GLU A 76 4.67 3.69 -10.21
CA GLU A 76 4.50 4.86 -11.09
C GLU A 76 3.02 5.26 -11.24
N LYS A 77 2.10 4.31 -11.15
CA LYS A 77 0.67 4.45 -11.47
C LYS A 77 -0.25 4.38 -10.27
N PHE A 78 0.20 3.83 -9.17
CA PHE A 78 -0.61 3.58 -7.97
C PHE A 78 0.10 4.02 -6.70
N ILE A 79 -0.67 4.45 -5.72
CA ILE A 79 -0.23 4.55 -4.33
C ILE A 79 -0.41 3.16 -3.71
N LEU A 80 0.63 2.60 -3.12
CA LEU A 80 0.61 1.24 -2.59
C LEU A 80 0.30 1.25 -1.09
N LEU A 81 -0.77 0.54 -0.71
CA LEU A 81 -1.20 0.39 0.69
C LEU A 81 -1.28 -1.09 1.05
N LYS A 82 -0.51 -1.51 2.04
CA LYS A 82 -0.52 -2.86 2.58
C LYS A 82 -1.36 -2.93 3.86
N LEU A 83 -2.33 -3.80 3.84
CA LEU A 83 -3.22 -4.09 4.97
C LEU A 83 -2.99 -5.55 5.37
N ASP A 84 -2.03 -5.75 6.26
CA ASP A 84 -1.61 -7.07 6.72
C ASP A 84 -2.36 -7.51 7.98
N ASN A 85 -2.57 -8.80 8.09
CA ASN A 85 -3.10 -9.45 9.29
C ASN A 85 -2.21 -10.65 9.65
N PRO A 86 -0.96 -10.41 10.08
CA PRO A 86 -0.06 -11.49 10.43
C PRO A 86 -0.53 -12.22 11.70
N ARG A 87 -0.11 -13.47 11.89
CA ARG A 87 -0.29 -14.19 13.16
C ARG A 87 0.57 -13.59 14.25
N ASP A 88 1.79 -13.22 13.91
CA ASP A 88 2.71 -12.52 14.82
C ASP A 88 2.33 -11.04 14.95
N LYS A 89 1.51 -10.75 15.96
CA LYS A 89 1.02 -9.39 16.23
C LYS A 89 2.08 -8.42 16.75
N SER A 90 3.26 -8.92 17.13
CA SER A 90 4.39 -8.06 17.53
C SER A 90 4.96 -7.23 16.36
N LYS A 91 4.63 -7.61 15.13
CA LYS A 91 5.03 -6.92 13.90
C LYS A 91 4.13 -5.75 13.52
N GLN A 92 3.06 -5.50 14.29
CA GLN A 92 2.07 -4.47 14.00
C GLN A 92 1.85 -3.56 15.21
N THR A 93 1.50 -2.31 14.92
CA THR A 93 0.98 -1.40 15.93
C THR A 93 -0.49 -1.69 16.24
N PRO A 94 -1.00 -1.25 17.42
CA PRO A 94 -2.45 -1.34 17.71
C PRO A 94 -3.31 -0.63 16.67
N GLU A 95 -2.80 0.48 16.10
CA GLU A 95 -3.46 1.27 15.06
C GLU A 95 -3.60 0.49 13.76
N GLU A 96 -2.56 -0.21 13.33
CA GLU A 96 -2.61 -1.07 12.14
C GLU A 96 -3.60 -2.22 12.30
N ILE A 97 -3.64 -2.84 13.49
CA ILE A 97 -4.60 -3.91 13.80
C ILE A 97 -6.04 -3.39 13.74
N ALA A 98 -6.29 -2.23 14.36
CA ALA A 98 -7.62 -1.60 14.36
C ALA A 98 -8.04 -1.18 12.94
N GLN A 99 -7.13 -0.59 12.17
CA GLN A 99 -7.34 -0.18 10.78
C GLN A 99 -7.70 -1.39 9.90
N TYR A 100 -6.95 -2.49 10.00
CA TYR A 100 -7.24 -3.71 9.24
C TYR A 100 -8.66 -4.21 9.49
N LYS A 101 -9.07 -4.32 10.75
CA LYS A 101 -10.42 -4.76 11.13
C LYS A 101 -11.50 -3.86 10.55
N LYS A 102 -11.31 -2.54 10.67
CA LYS A 102 -12.24 -1.54 10.16
C LYS A 102 -12.37 -1.62 8.64
N LEU A 103 -11.27 -1.59 7.91
CA LEU A 103 -11.27 -1.58 6.45
C LEU A 103 -11.72 -2.92 5.87
N ARG A 104 -11.38 -4.04 6.51
CA ARG A 104 -11.90 -5.36 6.12
C ARG A 104 -13.42 -5.39 6.13
N ALA A 105 -14.05 -4.85 7.18
CA ALA A 105 -15.50 -4.78 7.29
C ALA A 105 -16.09 -3.77 6.29
N GLU A 106 -15.52 -2.58 6.18
CA GLU A 106 -15.98 -1.51 5.30
C GLU A 106 -15.95 -1.93 3.82
N TYR A 107 -14.90 -2.62 3.40
CA TYR A 107 -14.74 -3.11 2.03
C TYR A 107 -15.30 -4.52 1.79
N ASN A 108 -15.95 -5.14 2.78
CA ASN A 108 -16.49 -6.50 2.71
C ASN A 108 -15.47 -7.53 2.22
N VAL A 109 -14.26 -7.50 2.78
CA VAL A 109 -13.19 -8.44 2.44
C VAL A 109 -13.40 -9.75 3.21
N GLU A 110 -13.80 -10.81 2.50
CA GLU A 110 -14.11 -12.10 3.11
C GLU A 110 -12.88 -13.00 3.26
N GLY A 111 -11.89 -12.85 2.39
CA GLY A 111 -10.68 -13.65 2.39
C GLY A 111 -9.46 -12.89 1.91
N VAL A 112 -8.29 -13.52 2.02
CA VAL A 112 -7.00 -12.99 1.59
C VAL A 112 -6.30 -13.99 0.64
N PRO A 113 -5.50 -13.54 -0.33
CA PRO A 113 -5.27 -12.14 -0.66
C PRO A 113 -6.48 -11.50 -1.34
N THR A 114 -6.71 -10.23 -1.10
CA THR A 114 -7.66 -9.41 -1.86
C THR A 114 -6.99 -8.12 -2.25
N ILE A 115 -7.04 -7.80 -3.54
CA ILE A 115 -6.54 -6.55 -4.10
C ILE A 115 -7.73 -5.65 -4.42
N ILE A 116 -7.69 -4.43 -3.96
CA ILE A 116 -8.69 -3.40 -4.27
C ILE A 116 -7.99 -2.18 -4.85
N VAL A 117 -8.48 -1.70 -5.98
CA VAL A 117 -8.12 -0.38 -6.50
C VAL A 117 -9.23 0.59 -6.12
N ALA A 118 -8.86 1.68 -5.46
CA ALA A 118 -9.78 2.72 -5.04
C ALA A 118 -9.29 4.10 -5.46
N ASP A 119 -10.21 5.06 -5.61
CA ASP A 119 -9.85 6.46 -5.82
C ASP A 119 -9.38 7.14 -4.51
N ALA A 120 -9.00 8.41 -4.58
CA ALA A 120 -8.51 9.19 -3.44
C ALA A 120 -9.55 9.35 -2.31
N THR A 121 -10.84 9.14 -2.60
CA THR A 121 -11.92 9.17 -1.59
C THR A 121 -12.13 7.82 -0.93
N GLY A 122 -11.51 6.76 -1.45
CA GLY A 122 -11.67 5.39 -1.00
C GLY A 122 -12.77 4.62 -1.73
N LYS A 123 -13.35 5.17 -2.80
CA LYS A 123 -14.35 4.48 -3.62
C LYS A 123 -13.71 3.39 -4.47
N VAL A 124 -14.25 2.17 -4.40
CA VAL A 124 -13.76 1.01 -5.15
C VAL A 124 -13.97 1.20 -6.65
N GLN A 125 -12.89 1.02 -7.41
CA GLN A 125 -12.86 0.99 -8.87
C GLN A 125 -12.68 -0.42 -9.41
N HIS A 126 -11.93 -1.26 -8.68
CA HIS A 126 -11.69 -2.65 -9.06
C HIS A 126 -11.44 -3.52 -7.82
N ARG A 127 -11.81 -4.79 -7.91
CA ARG A 127 -11.57 -5.81 -6.88
C ARG A 127 -11.13 -7.12 -7.52
N GLN A 128 -10.09 -7.73 -6.95
CA GLN A 128 -9.62 -9.06 -7.32
C GLN A 128 -9.36 -9.87 -6.05
N GLY A 129 -10.04 -10.99 -5.89
CA GLY A 129 -9.83 -11.94 -4.79
C GLY A 129 -9.02 -13.15 -5.20
N GLY A 130 -8.18 -13.64 -4.29
CA GLY A 130 -7.32 -14.78 -4.52
C GLY A 130 -6.12 -14.50 -5.42
N TYR A 131 -5.33 -15.55 -5.66
CA TYR A 131 -4.19 -15.51 -6.56
C TYR A 131 -4.11 -16.78 -7.40
N ASN A 132 -3.99 -16.61 -8.71
CA ASN A 132 -3.82 -17.70 -9.65
C ASN A 132 -2.34 -17.82 -10.06
N SER A 133 -1.66 -18.84 -9.58
CA SER A 133 -0.22 -19.07 -9.85
C SER A 133 0.11 -19.45 -11.30
N ARG A 134 -0.90 -19.64 -12.15
CA ARG A 134 -0.70 -19.88 -13.60
C ARG A 134 -0.54 -18.57 -14.38
N GLU A 135 -0.94 -17.45 -13.76
CA GLU A 135 -0.81 -16.14 -14.35
C GLU A 135 0.63 -15.62 -14.18
N THR A 136 1.21 -15.13 -15.24
CA THR A 136 2.55 -14.53 -15.17
C THR A 136 2.51 -13.17 -14.47
N PRO A 137 3.62 -12.69 -13.87
CA PRO A 137 3.69 -11.35 -13.29
C PRO A 137 3.30 -10.26 -14.30
N GLN A 138 3.70 -10.39 -15.55
CA GLN A 138 3.39 -9.45 -16.62
C GLN A 138 1.89 -9.37 -16.92
N GLU A 139 1.21 -10.52 -17.00
CA GLU A 139 -0.24 -10.57 -17.20
C GLU A 139 -0.99 -9.98 -16.04
N TRP A 140 -0.57 -10.28 -14.81
CA TRP A 140 -1.18 -9.75 -13.60
C TRP A 140 -1.04 -8.22 -13.51
N VAL A 141 0.16 -7.70 -13.77
CA VAL A 141 0.46 -6.27 -13.80
C VAL A 141 -0.33 -5.56 -14.89
N ALA A 142 -0.39 -6.13 -16.11
CA ALA A 142 -1.13 -5.56 -17.22
C ALA A 142 -2.64 -5.40 -16.92
N LYS A 143 -3.25 -6.36 -16.23
CA LYS A 143 -4.65 -6.27 -15.79
C LYS A 143 -4.87 -5.10 -14.83
N LEU A 144 -3.99 -4.91 -13.87
CA LEU A 144 -4.09 -3.78 -12.94
C LEU A 144 -3.93 -2.43 -13.63
N ILE A 145 -2.96 -2.32 -14.52
CA ILE A 145 -2.75 -1.09 -15.29
C ILE A 145 -3.98 -0.74 -16.11
N ALA A 146 -4.63 -1.74 -16.72
CA ALA A 146 -5.84 -1.52 -17.52
C ALA A 146 -7.01 -0.95 -16.69
N VAL A 147 -7.13 -1.32 -15.41
CA VAL A 147 -8.21 -0.81 -14.53
C VAL A 147 -7.84 0.49 -13.81
N GLY A 148 -6.56 0.78 -13.64
CA GLY A 148 -6.07 2.02 -13.02
C GLY A 148 -5.88 3.18 -14.01
N SER A 149 -6.08 2.94 -15.29
CA SER A 149 -6.03 4.01 -16.30
C SER A 149 -7.36 4.77 -16.34
N PRO A 150 -7.31 6.10 -16.28
CA PRO A 150 -8.52 6.92 -16.40
C PRO A 150 -9.19 6.81 -17.78
#